data_a06e31a8c9e46aa747a39e564bf1e22d
#
_entry.id   a06e31a8c9e46aa747a39e564bf1e22d
#
_cell.length_a   1.000
_cell.length_b   1.000
_cell.length_c   1.000
_cell.angle_alpha   90.00
_cell.angle_beta   90.00
_cell.angle_gamma   90.00
#
_symmetry.space_group_name_H-M   'P 1'
#
loop_
_entity.id
_entity.type
_entity.pdbx_description
1 polymer ?
#
loop_
_entity_poly.entity_id
_entity_poly.type
_entity_poly.pdbx_seq_one_letter_code
_entity_poly.pdbx_strand_id
1 'polypeptide(L)'
;MVAINETKNHIKSTITLALGVKKGSLIDFETTGRPNIDKEHEVITLGYFHGNDVVIIQRKTKEHVAFYREIRGILQRLPKPFYSYNAEFEKSIMEMELNIKLRDYRLVDIMKPWRERANIDGLKWPKLDELISEPEDYFGKDKISGKDIPNLWKKYMTTGDINILKKIMEHSLSDILRETILLIRYQK
;
A
#
# COMPACT_ATOMS: atom_id res chain seq x y z
N MET A 1 -9.26 -16.43 -6.48
CA MET A 1 -8.74 -17.39 -5.47
C MET A 1 -7.91 -16.61 -4.48
N VAL A 2 -8.04 -16.81 -3.17
CA VAL A 2 -7.23 -16.18 -2.14
C VAL A 2 -6.25 -17.21 -1.61
N ALA A 3 -4.95 -16.92 -1.68
CA ALA A 3 -3.91 -17.74 -1.09
C ALA A 3 -3.28 -16.99 0.09
N ILE A 4 -3.11 -17.67 1.23
CA ILE A 4 -2.48 -17.11 2.42
C ILE A 4 -1.27 -17.95 2.77
N ASN A 5 -0.10 -17.32 2.87
CA ASN A 5 1.14 -17.93 3.33
C ASN A 5 1.62 -17.20 4.59
N GLU A 6 1.96 -17.94 5.61
CA GLU A 6 2.41 -17.38 6.87
C GLU A 6 3.84 -17.84 7.19
N THR A 7 4.67 -16.90 7.61
CA THR A 7 6.01 -17.14 8.15
C THR A 7 6.10 -16.65 9.59
N LYS A 8 7.25 -16.84 10.24
CA LYS A 8 7.51 -16.29 11.58
C LYS A 8 7.38 -14.76 11.61
N ASN A 9 7.77 -14.08 10.56
CA ASN A 9 7.96 -12.61 10.54
C ASN A 9 6.81 -11.86 9.85
N HIS A 10 6.12 -12.50 8.91
CA HIS A 10 5.06 -11.82 8.14
C HIS A 10 3.98 -12.79 7.68
N ILE A 11 2.84 -12.22 7.29
CA ILE A 11 1.75 -12.88 6.57
C ILE A 11 1.72 -12.32 5.16
N LYS A 12 1.63 -13.18 4.16
CA LYS A 12 1.41 -12.83 2.76
C LYS A 12 0.04 -13.30 2.31
N SER A 13 -0.80 -12.37 1.86
CA SER A 13 -2.06 -12.67 1.19
C SER A 13 -1.96 -12.36 -0.30
N THR A 14 -2.51 -13.21 -1.16
CA THR A 14 -2.54 -13.03 -2.62
C THR A 14 -3.94 -13.25 -3.13
N ILE A 15 -4.45 -12.30 -3.93
CA ILE A 15 -5.72 -12.39 -4.64
C ILE A 15 -5.44 -12.25 -6.13
N THR A 16 -5.87 -13.22 -6.93
CA THR A 16 -5.74 -13.16 -8.39
C THR A 16 -7.02 -12.60 -9.01
N LEU A 17 -6.88 -11.54 -9.79
CA LEU A 17 -7.96 -10.83 -10.49
C LEU A 17 -8.07 -11.32 -11.94
N ALA A 18 -9.26 -11.13 -12.54
CA ALA A 18 -9.49 -11.42 -13.97
C ALA A 18 -8.80 -10.40 -14.90
N LEU A 19 -8.53 -9.19 -14.41
CA LEU A 19 -7.84 -8.13 -15.13
C LEU A 19 -6.48 -7.88 -14.50
N GLY A 20 -5.50 -7.52 -15.33
CA GLY A 20 -4.14 -7.28 -14.87
C GLY A 20 -3.51 -5.99 -15.39
N VAL A 21 -2.42 -5.57 -14.75
CA VAL A 21 -1.56 -4.49 -15.23
C VAL A 21 -0.58 -5.05 -16.25
N LYS A 22 -0.64 -4.55 -17.47
CA LYS A 22 0.20 -5.03 -18.59
C LYS A 22 1.67 -4.57 -18.46
N LYS A 23 1.92 -3.45 -17.79
CA LYS A 23 3.25 -2.84 -17.66
C LYS A 23 3.43 -2.17 -16.32
N GLY A 24 4.50 -2.52 -15.62
CA GLY A 24 4.82 -1.95 -14.32
C GLY A 24 4.13 -2.67 -13.16
N SER A 25 4.16 -2.04 -11.99
CA SER A 25 3.53 -2.55 -10.77
C SER A 25 2.96 -1.40 -9.95
N LEU A 26 1.81 -1.59 -9.35
CA LEU A 26 1.27 -0.68 -8.35
C LEU A 26 1.86 -1.05 -6.99
N ILE A 27 2.21 -0.08 -6.17
CA ILE A 27 2.72 -0.27 -4.81
C ILE A 27 2.07 0.70 -3.84
N ASP A 28 1.85 0.23 -2.62
CA ASP A 28 1.29 0.99 -1.50
C ASP A 28 1.90 0.52 -0.18
N PHE A 29 2.19 1.44 0.74
CA PHE A 29 2.77 1.14 2.04
C PHE A 29 1.90 1.61 3.19
N GLU A 30 1.77 0.75 4.24
CA GLU A 30 1.30 1.18 5.55
C GLU A 30 2.48 1.34 6.52
N THR A 31 2.40 2.40 7.31
CA THR A 31 3.47 2.79 8.25
C THR A 31 2.94 3.13 9.62
N THR A 32 3.82 3.14 10.61
CA THR A 32 3.50 3.57 11.98
C THR A 32 3.53 5.09 12.16
N GLY A 33 3.87 5.85 11.13
CA GLY A 33 3.95 7.29 11.13
C GLY A 33 4.27 7.82 9.74
N ARG A 34 4.37 9.14 9.60
CA ARG A 34 4.64 9.78 8.31
C ARG A 34 6.13 10.05 8.15
N PRO A 35 6.75 9.59 7.04
CA PRO A 35 8.11 9.99 6.71
C PRO A 35 8.27 11.51 6.74
N ASN A 36 9.42 11.99 7.16
CA ASN A 36 9.74 13.42 7.27
C ASN A 36 8.96 14.24 8.32
N ILE A 37 8.00 13.65 9.03
CA ILE A 37 7.19 14.33 10.05
C ILE A 37 7.36 13.67 11.41
N ASP A 38 7.14 12.37 11.47
CA ASP A 38 7.20 11.61 12.71
C ASP A 38 8.63 11.09 12.91
N LYS A 39 9.21 11.29 14.12
CA LYS A 39 10.59 10.90 14.41
C LYS A 39 10.82 9.39 14.33
N GLU A 40 9.79 8.64 14.71
CA GLU A 40 9.82 7.18 14.68
C GLU A 40 8.67 6.72 13.76
N HIS A 41 9.03 6.21 12.63
CA HIS A 41 8.09 5.57 11.71
C HIS A 41 8.73 4.30 11.14
N GLU A 42 7.92 3.32 10.88
CA GLU A 42 8.34 2.02 10.37
C GLU A 42 7.33 1.51 9.36
N VAL A 43 7.81 0.85 8.33
CA VAL A 43 6.95 0.13 7.38
C VAL A 43 6.41 -1.14 8.06
N ILE A 44 5.11 -1.32 7.99
CA ILE A 44 4.41 -2.48 8.54
C ILE A 44 3.70 -3.32 7.49
N THR A 45 3.35 -2.72 6.34
CA THR A 45 2.71 -3.42 5.23
C THR A 45 3.30 -2.96 3.90
N LEU A 46 3.43 -3.89 2.96
CA LEU A 46 3.57 -3.62 1.52
C LEU A 46 2.39 -4.27 0.81
N GLY A 47 1.57 -3.45 0.16
CA GLY A 47 0.63 -3.86 -0.86
C GLY A 47 1.24 -3.70 -2.25
N TYR A 48 1.01 -4.64 -3.17
CA TYR A 48 1.36 -4.45 -4.56
C TYR A 48 0.42 -5.20 -5.51
N PHE A 49 0.26 -4.66 -6.70
CA PHE A 49 -0.43 -5.31 -7.81
C PHE A 49 0.51 -5.45 -9.00
N HIS A 50 0.69 -6.67 -9.46
CA HIS A 50 1.48 -6.98 -10.64
C HIS A 50 0.90 -8.16 -11.40
N GLY A 51 0.89 -8.08 -12.74
CA GLY A 51 0.17 -9.06 -13.54
C GLY A 51 -1.31 -9.05 -13.17
N ASN A 52 -1.81 -10.15 -12.67
CA ASN A 52 -3.18 -10.32 -12.19
C ASN A 52 -3.27 -10.43 -10.66
N ASP A 53 -2.13 -10.35 -9.96
CA ASP A 53 -2.09 -10.64 -8.53
C ASP A 53 -2.00 -9.36 -7.69
N VAL A 54 -2.95 -9.19 -6.78
CA VAL A 54 -2.88 -8.29 -5.64
C VAL A 54 -2.26 -9.04 -4.47
N VAL A 55 -1.20 -8.51 -3.93
CA VAL A 55 -0.46 -9.14 -2.83
C VAL A 55 -0.32 -8.15 -1.68
N ILE A 56 -0.67 -8.60 -0.48
CA ILE A 56 -0.44 -7.86 0.78
C ILE A 56 0.56 -8.65 1.62
N ILE A 57 1.62 -7.99 2.06
CA ILE A 57 2.64 -8.54 2.95
C ILE A 57 2.65 -7.72 4.22
N GLN A 58 2.22 -8.34 5.31
CA GLN A 58 2.05 -7.70 6.62
C GLN A 58 3.11 -8.20 7.60
N ARG A 59 3.87 -7.27 8.20
CA ARG A 59 4.78 -7.57 9.30
C ARG A 59 4.02 -8.08 10.52
N LYS A 60 4.62 -9.04 11.26
CA LYS A 60 4.03 -9.66 12.46
C LYS A 60 4.79 -9.33 13.75
N THR A 61 6.04 -8.91 13.66
CA THR A 61 6.94 -8.77 14.80
C THR A 61 7.49 -7.34 14.91
N LYS A 62 8.02 -6.99 16.07
CA LYS A 62 8.75 -5.73 16.23
C LYS A 62 10.02 -5.68 15.38
N GLU A 63 10.63 -6.85 15.13
CA GLU A 63 11.85 -6.95 14.34
C GLU A 63 11.54 -6.63 12.86
N HIS A 64 12.10 -5.52 12.37
CA HIS A 64 11.82 -5.04 11.01
C HIS A 64 12.90 -5.45 9.99
N VAL A 65 14.11 -5.81 10.42
CA VAL A 65 15.24 -6.05 9.50
C VAL A 65 14.96 -7.15 8.50
N ALA A 66 14.42 -8.29 8.94
CA ALA A 66 14.08 -9.41 8.07
C ALA A 66 12.95 -9.02 7.09
N PHE A 67 11.93 -8.32 7.58
CA PHE A 67 10.82 -7.82 6.77
C PHE A 67 11.31 -6.81 5.72
N TYR A 68 12.15 -5.83 6.09
CA TYR A 68 12.71 -4.85 5.16
C TYR A 68 13.59 -5.50 4.08
N ARG A 69 14.35 -6.53 4.44
CA ARG A 69 15.14 -7.30 3.46
C ARG A 69 14.23 -7.97 2.43
N GLU A 70 13.12 -8.55 2.89
CA GLU A 70 12.17 -9.22 2.02
C GLU A 70 11.48 -8.25 1.06
N ILE A 71 10.90 -7.16 1.59
CA ILE A 71 10.20 -6.18 0.73
C ILE A 71 11.17 -5.49 -0.25
N ARG A 72 12.43 -5.21 0.13
CA ARG A 72 13.46 -4.76 -0.81
C ARG A 72 13.67 -5.75 -1.95
N GLY A 73 13.81 -7.03 -1.63
CA GLY A 73 13.97 -8.09 -2.64
C GLY A 73 12.77 -8.19 -3.57
N ILE A 74 11.55 -7.98 -3.08
CA ILE A 74 10.32 -7.94 -3.89
C ILE A 74 10.36 -6.73 -4.82
N LEU A 75 10.57 -5.53 -4.28
CA LEU A 75 10.61 -4.30 -5.07
C LEU A 75 11.68 -4.33 -6.17
N GLN A 76 12.83 -4.97 -5.92
CA GLN A 76 13.87 -5.17 -6.95
C GLN A 76 13.38 -6.01 -8.11
N ARG A 77 12.57 -7.04 -7.87
CA ARG A 77 12.07 -7.98 -8.89
C ARG A 77 10.82 -7.48 -9.60
N LEU A 78 10.00 -6.64 -8.96
CA LEU A 78 8.79 -6.10 -9.56
C LEU A 78 9.11 -5.26 -10.80
N PRO A 79 8.34 -5.41 -11.90
CA PRO A 79 8.46 -4.59 -13.09
C PRO A 79 8.21 -3.10 -12.81
N LYS A 80 8.94 -2.27 -13.54
CA LYS A 80 8.82 -0.81 -13.51
C LYS A 80 8.03 -0.31 -14.74
N PRO A 81 7.43 0.87 -14.70
CA PRO A 81 7.43 1.83 -13.61
C PRO A 81 6.63 1.35 -12.41
N PHE A 82 6.87 1.94 -11.24
CA PHE A 82 5.97 1.83 -10.11
C PHE A 82 4.90 2.91 -10.20
N TYR A 83 3.67 2.53 -9.84
CA TYR A 83 2.53 3.42 -9.72
C TYR A 83 2.10 3.48 -8.26
N SER A 84 1.65 4.63 -7.77
CA SER A 84 1.02 4.77 -6.47
C SER A 84 0.10 5.99 -6.41
N TYR A 85 -0.83 6.03 -5.46
CA TYR A 85 -1.79 7.12 -5.32
C TYR A 85 -1.16 8.35 -4.70
N ASN A 86 -0.16 8.45 -4.07
CA ASN A 86 0.55 9.63 -3.53
C ASN A 86 2.05 9.37 -3.56
N ALA A 87 2.60 9.31 -4.76
CA ALA A 87 3.94 8.83 -5.05
C ALA A 87 5.07 9.46 -4.19
N GLU A 88 4.88 10.66 -3.66
CA GLU A 88 5.87 11.29 -2.78
C GLU A 88 5.97 10.57 -1.41
N PHE A 89 4.87 9.96 -0.95
CA PHE A 89 4.89 9.17 0.27
C PHE A 89 5.70 7.88 0.06
N GLU A 90 5.39 7.10 -0.98
CA GLU A 90 6.13 5.87 -1.32
C GLU A 90 7.59 6.15 -1.63
N LYS A 91 7.87 7.28 -2.29
CA LYS A 91 9.24 7.74 -2.53
C LYS A 91 10.01 7.90 -1.22
N SER A 92 9.41 8.61 -0.27
CA SER A 92 10.03 8.84 1.04
C SER A 92 10.31 7.53 1.77
N ILE A 93 9.36 6.58 1.75
CA ILE A 93 9.53 5.25 2.35
C ILE A 93 10.67 4.49 1.67
N MET A 94 10.70 4.47 0.34
CA MET A 94 11.73 3.73 -0.41
C MET A 94 13.12 4.28 -0.14
N GLU A 95 13.27 5.60 -0.11
CA GLU A 95 14.57 6.25 0.11
C GLU A 95 15.02 6.18 1.57
N MET A 96 14.14 6.54 2.53
CA MET A 96 14.53 6.70 3.93
C MET A 96 14.54 5.37 4.70
N GLU A 97 13.48 4.56 4.54
CA GLU A 97 13.33 3.32 5.31
C GLU A 97 13.99 2.12 4.63
N LEU A 98 13.83 2.03 3.31
CA LEU A 98 14.31 0.88 2.57
C LEU A 98 15.68 1.11 1.92
N ASN A 99 16.25 2.31 2.02
CA ASN A 99 17.53 2.69 1.41
C ASN A 99 17.60 2.30 -0.10
N ILE A 100 16.50 2.54 -0.83
CA ILE A 100 16.36 2.28 -2.26
C ILE A 100 16.59 3.59 -3.00
N LYS A 101 17.60 3.65 -3.88
CA LYS A 101 17.88 4.84 -4.70
C LYS A 101 16.90 4.92 -5.87
N LEU A 102 16.02 5.91 -5.86
CA LEU A 102 14.95 6.06 -6.86
C LEU A 102 15.41 6.43 -8.27
N ARG A 103 16.66 6.86 -8.46
CA ARG A 103 17.20 7.06 -9.83
C ARG A 103 17.06 5.82 -10.71
N ASP A 104 16.97 4.62 -10.09
CA ASP A 104 16.86 3.34 -10.77
C ASP A 104 15.38 2.91 -10.99
N TYR A 105 14.43 3.71 -10.47
CA TYR A 105 13.00 3.39 -10.45
C TYR A 105 12.16 4.58 -10.90
N ARG A 106 11.37 4.39 -11.94
CA ARG A 106 10.38 5.40 -12.34
C ARG A 106 9.14 5.22 -11.46
N LEU A 107 8.83 6.22 -10.63
CA LEU A 107 7.61 6.28 -9.83
C LEU A 107 6.61 7.22 -10.50
N VAL A 108 5.38 6.79 -10.66
CA VAL A 108 4.30 7.51 -11.33
C VAL A 108 3.16 7.75 -10.35
N ASP A 109 2.85 9.01 -10.10
CA ASP A 109 1.74 9.41 -9.24
C ASP A 109 0.41 9.35 -10.00
N ILE A 110 -0.42 8.36 -9.68
CA ILE A 110 -1.73 8.19 -10.32
C ILE A 110 -2.79 9.17 -9.77
N MET A 111 -2.55 9.82 -8.65
CA MET A 111 -3.38 10.90 -8.11
C MET A 111 -3.21 12.23 -8.87
N LYS A 112 -2.10 12.40 -9.57
CA LYS A 112 -1.71 13.68 -10.17
C LYS A 112 -2.82 14.36 -10.98
N PRO A 113 -3.56 13.70 -11.90
CA PRO A 113 -4.60 14.35 -12.69
C PRO A 113 -5.74 14.93 -11.84
N TRP A 114 -6.14 14.22 -10.79
CA TRP A 114 -7.21 14.67 -9.87
C TRP A 114 -6.74 15.81 -8.97
N ARG A 115 -5.48 15.75 -8.52
CA ARG A 115 -4.86 16.83 -7.74
C ARG A 115 -4.73 18.12 -8.55
N GLU A 116 -4.28 18.03 -9.79
CA GLU A 116 -4.20 19.17 -10.70
C GLU A 116 -5.58 19.78 -10.96
N ARG A 117 -6.60 18.93 -11.19
CA ARG A 117 -7.96 19.41 -11.39
C ARG A 117 -8.51 20.09 -10.14
N ALA A 118 -8.36 19.49 -8.96
CA ALA A 118 -8.80 20.08 -7.71
C ALA A 118 -8.13 21.43 -7.44
N ASN A 119 -6.83 21.56 -7.74
CA ASN A 119 -6.11 22.84 -7.60
C ASN A 119 -6.66 23.92 -8.53
N ILE A 120 -7.00 23.60 -9.78
CA ILE A 120 -7.61 24.52 -10.75
C ILE A 120 -8.99 24.99 -10.25
N ASP A 121 -9.77 24.08 -9.69
CA ASP A 121 -11.14 24.35 -9.23
C ASP A 121 -11.18 24.93 -7.79
N GLY A 122 -10.03 25.13 -7.13
CA GLY A 122 -9.94 25.62 -5.74
C GLY A 122 -10.51 24.66 -4.71
N LEU A 123 -10.56 23.36 -5.02
CA LEU A 123 -11.11 22.28 -4.19
C LEU A 123 -10.02 21.59 -3.37
N LYS A 124 -10.43 20.86 -2.32
CA LYS A 124 -9.54 19.91 -1.63
C LYS A 124 -9.18 18.76 -2.55
N TRP A 125 -7.98 18.23 -2.38
CA TRP A 125 -7.60 16.99 -3.06
C TRP A 125 -8.54 15.87 -2.64
N PRO A 126 -9.08 15.11 -3.61
CA PRO A 126 -10.01 14.05 -3.32
C PRO A 126 -9.31 12.90 -2.59
N LYS A 127 -10.01 12.24 -1.71
CA LYS A 127 -9.54 11.01 -1.10
C LYS A 127 -9.76 9.84 -2.05
N LEU A 128 -9.02 8.75 -1.83
CA LEU A 128 -9.09 7.56 -2.67
C LEU A 128 -10.49 6.91 -2.62
N ASP A 129 -11.12 6.86 -1.44
CA ASP A 129 -12.48 6.34 -1.25
C ASP A 129 -13.57 7.24 -1.87
N GLU A 130 -13.31 8.54 -2.00
CA GLU A 130 -14.19 9.48 -2.73
C GLU A 130 -14.13 9.27 -4.26
N LEU A 131 -12.98 8.83 -4.78
CA LEU A 131 -12.79 8.55 -6.21
C LEU A 131 -13.28 7.16 -6.61
N ILE A 132 -13.10 6.18 -5.74
CA ILE A 132 -13.37 4.76 -6.01
C ILE A 132 -14.08 4.15 -4.81
N SER A 133 -15.38 3.92 -4.95
CA SER A 133 -16.23 3.33 -3.91
C SER A 133 -16.49 1.82 -4.11
N GLU A 134 -16.27 1.28 -5.31
CA GLU A 134 -16.65 -0.08 -5.68
C GLU A 134 -16.18 -1.19 -4.72
N PRO A 135 -14.97 -1.13 -4.10
CA PRO A 135 -14.59 -2.14 -3.12
C PRO A 135 -15.53 -2.24 -1.92
N GLU A 136 -16.25 -1.17 -1.57
CA GLU A 136 -17.21 -1.18 -0.47
C GLU A 136 -18.40 -2.12 -0.71
N ASP A 137 -18.76 -2.36 -1.98
CA ASP A 137 -19.82 -3.29 -2.37
C ASP A 137 -19.46 -4.75 -2.04
N TYR A 138 -18.16 -5.06 -1.96
CA TYR A 138 -17.66 -6.41 -1.72
C TYR A 138 -17.17 -6.62 -0.29
N PHE A 139 -16.51 -5.63 0.30
CA PHE A 139 -15.87 -5.73 1.61
C PHE A 139 -16.62 -4.98 2.72
N GLY A 140 -17.68 -4.26 2.35
CA GLY A 140 -18.33 -3.30 3.23
C GLY A 140 -17.50 -2.02 3.36
N LYS A 141 -18.09 -1.02 3.97
CA LYS A 141 -17.40 0.26 4.21
C LYS A 141 -16.23 0.06 5.15
N ASP A 142 -15.05 0.49 4.71
CA ASP A 142 -13.87 0.49 5.56
C ASP A 142 -14.11 1.38 6.78
N LYS A 143 -13.95 0.79 7.97
CA LYS A 143 -14.20 1.46 9.24
C LYS A 143 -12.96 2.10 9.84
N ILE A 144 -11.80 1.90 9.19
CA ILE A 144 -10.51 2.45 9.61
C ILE A 144 -9.93 3.30 8.49
N SER A 145 -9.05 4.21 8.85
CA SER A 145 -8.30 5.05 7.93
C SER A 145 -6.80 4.85 8.14
N GLY A 146 -5.98 5.25 7.20
CA GLY A 146 -4.51 5.21 7.37
C GLY A 146 -4.02 5.88 8.64
N LYS A 147 -4.77 6.85 9.19
CA LYS A 147 -4.45 7.50 10.49
C LYS A 147 -4.62 6.58 11.70
N ASP A 148 -5.42 5.53 11.57
CA ASP A 148 -5.69 4.58 12.66
C ASP A 148 -4.62 3.48 12.72
N ILE A 149 -3.91 3.26 11.62
CA ILE A 149 -2.91 2.20 11.46
C ILE A 149 -1.83 2.20 12.55
N PRO A 150 -1.21 3.35 12.91
CA PRO A 150 -0.21 3.38 13.98
C PRO A 150 -0.73 2.88 15.32
N ASN A 151 -1.95 3.27 15.69
CA ASN A 151 -2.59 2.86 16.94
C ASN A 151 -2.98 1.38 16.93
N LEU A 152 -3.49 0.88 15.80
CA LEU A 152 -3.80 -0.54 15.61
C LEU A 152 -2.53 -1.39 15.70
N TRP A 153 -1.46 -0.97 15.05
CA TRP A 153 -0.18 -1.66 15.15
C TRP A 153 0.35 -1.70 16.57
N LYS A 154 0.36 -0.57 17.29
CA LYS A 154 0.76 -0.50 18.71
C LYS A 154 -0.08 -1.43 19.57
N LYS A 155 -1.40 -1.45 19.36
CA LYS A 155 -2.32 -2.36 20.06
C LYS A 155 -2.00 -3.82 19.78
N TYR A 156 -1.78 -4.17 18.50
CA TYR A 156 -1.36 -5.54 18.14
C TYR A 156 -0.04 -5.93 18.82
N MET A 157 0.98 -5.06 18.80
CA MET A 157 2.26 -5.33 19.45
C MET A 157 2.16 -5.55 20.97
N THR A 158 1.12 -5.02 21.58
CA THR A 158 0.88 -5.17 23.03
C THR A 158 0.05 -6.42 23.35
N THR A 159 -0.94 -6.72 22.52
CA THR A 159 -1.95 -7.77 22.82
C THR A 159 -1.70 -9.09 22.09
N GLY A 160 -0.99 -9.06 20.97
CA GLY A 160 -0.85 -10.21 20.06
C GLY A 160 -2.14 -10.60 19.33
N ASP A 161 -3.20 -9.76 19.40
CA ASP A 161 -4.51 -10.08 18.80
C ASP A 161 -4.44 -10.05 17.28
N ILE A 162 -4.46 -11.21 16.66
CA ILE A 162 -4.39 -11.41 15.21
C ILE A 162 -5.53 -10.71 14.45
N ASN A 163 -6.68 -10.48 15.08
CA ASN A 163 -7.80 -9.78 14.43
C ASN A 163 -7.48 -8.32 14.16
N ILE A 164 -6.56 -7.73 14.92
CA ILE A 164 -6.06 -6.38 14.66
C ILE A 164 -5.20 -6.37 13.39
N LEU A 165 -4.32 -7.35 13.22
CA LEU A 165 -3.55 -7.49 11.97
C LEU A 165 -4.45 -7.68 10.75
N LYS A 166 -5.49 -8.51 10.88
CA LYS A 166 -6.46 -8.72 9.80
C LYS A 166 -7.10 -7.41 9.36
N LYS A 167 -7.49 -6.54 10.32
CA LYS A 167 -8.04 -5.21 9.99
C LYS A 167 -7.06 -4.33 9.22
N ILE A 168 -5.78 -4.33 9.61
CA ILE A 168 -4.74 -3.58 8.88
C ILE A 168 -4.60 -4.14 7.46
N MET A 169 -4.56 -5.46 7.29
CA MET A 169 -4.48 -6.11 5.99
C MET A 169 -5.71 -5.85 5.11
N GLU A 170 -6.91 -5.83 5.70
CA GLU A 170 -8.16 -5.53 4.99
C GLU A 170 -8.18 -4.08 4.50
N HIS A 171 -7.69 -3.14 5.31
CA HIS A 171 -7.52 -1.74 4.90
C HIS A 171 -6.56 -1.61 3.72
N SER A 172 -5.34 -2.14 3.86
CA SER A 172 -4.34 -2.11 2.79
C SER A 172 -4.84 -2.81 1.51
N LEU A 173 -5.59 -3.93 1.64
CA LEU A 173 -6.23 -4.58 0.50
C LEU A 173 -7.28 -3.69 -0.16
N SER A 174 -8.10 -3.00 0.62
CA SER A 174 -9.12 -2.08 0.11
C SER A 174 -8.48 -0.94 -0.68
N ASP A 175 -7.39 -0.36 -0.17
CA ASP A 175 -6.72 0.74 -0.83
C ASP A 175 -6.00 0.29 -2.11
N ILE A 176 -5.27 -0.83 -2.09
CA ILE A 176 -4.60 -1.34 -3.29
C ILE A 176 -5.61 -1.74 -4.39
N LEU A 177 -6.82 -2.20 -4.02
CA LEU A 177 -7.89 -2.47 -5.00
C LEU A 177 -8.45 -1.19 -5.59
N ARG A 178 -8.69 -0.14 -4.79
CA ARG A 178 -9.11 1.19 -5.27
C ARG A 178 -8.06 1.77 -6.22
N GLU A 179 -6.80 1.74 -5.83
CA GLU A 179 -5.69 2.20 -6.68
C GLU A 179 -5.57 1.39 -7.97
N THR A 180 -5.80 0.08 -7.91
CA THR A 180 -5.84 -0.78 -9.10
C THR A 180 -6.93 -0.34 -10.08
N ILE A 181 -8.15 -0.09 -9.59
CA ILE A 181 -9.26 0.40 -10.40
C ILE A 181 -8.90 1.77 -11.02
N LEU A 182 -8.34 2.66 -10.21
CA LEU A 182 -7.91 3.98 -10.65
C LEU A 182 -6.82 3.89 -11.73
N LEU A 183 -5.82 3.03 -11.54
CA LEU A 183 -4.75 2.78 -12.50
C LEU A 183 -5.28 2.24 -13.82
N ILE A 184 -6.21 1.28 -13.80
CA ILE A 184 -6.83 0.73 -15.00
C ILE A 184 -7.62 1.83 -15.75
N ARG A 185 -8.31 2.71 -15.04
CA ARG A 185 -9.00 3.87 -15.63
C ARG A 185 -8.02 4.90 -16.21
N TYR A 186 -6.87 5.10 -15.56
CA TYR A 186 -5.84 6.04 -15.99
C TYR A 186 -5.09 5.59 -17.26
N GLN A 187 -4.91 4.28 -17.45
CA GLN A 187 -4.15 3.71 -18.57
C GLN A 187 -4.96 3.59 -19.88
N LYS A 188 -6.24 3.95 -19.88
CA LYS A 188 -7.10 4.03 -21.09
C LYS A 188 -6.83 5.32 -21.83
#